data_fe1f758a3381a5fcd372ec0b0ce3c612
#
_entry.id   fe1f758a3381a5fcd372ec0b0ce3c612
#
_cell.length_a   1.000
_cell.length_b   1.000
_cell.length_c   1.000
_cell.angle_alpha   90.00
_cell.angle_beta   90.00
_cell.angle_gamma   90.00
#
_symmetry.space_group_name_H-M   'P 1'
#
loop_
_entity.id
_entity.type
_entity.pdbx_description
1 polymer ?
#
loop_
_entity_poly.entity_id
_entity_poly.type
_entity_poly.pdbx_seq_one_letter_code
_entity_poly.pdbx_strand_id
1 'polypeptide(L)'
;MTLREITAVVGGTVYDAADTVTVTAPVVFDSRRVEPGGMFVALPGERVDGHDYAAHAVEAGAVAVLASRPVGVPAVVVDDVPTAYGRLARAVVDRLPQTTVIGVTGSVGKTSTKDILAQVLPAWGETVANRASNNNELGLPYTVSRATADTRYLVLEMGARGIGHVAYLTRIAPPTVSVVTRVGHAHLGEFGSVENIAQAKGEIVEALPDASDGGLAVLNGDDPLVTAMASRTAARVLRYGIEQPADVRAESVTVDELGRACFRLVHDGQAAEVRLCLYGLHQASNALAAATVALGLGHPIEAVAEAVSHAKAVSPGRMQVSTRADGVTVINDAYNAAPDAMRAALRALHAMAGDGRRAVAVLGEMAELGDHAGQVHREIGQQVAEIGAGWLVAIGGTDAAQYADGAAGSGTVVDRAANVAEAWELLRDGLRAGDVVLVKAANSAGLLALADKLIEEPGAVTA
;
A
#
# COMPACT_ATOMS: atom_id res chain seq x y z
N MET A 1 -11.88 -11.14 -24.25
CA MET A 1 -10.93 -11.81 -25.17
C MET A 1 -11.37 -13.23 -25.37
N THR A 2 -11.30 -13.75 -26.62
CA THR A 2 -11.54 -15.17 -26.89
C THR A 2 -10.35 -16.03 -26.39
N LEU A 3 -10.58 -17.34 -26.15
CA LEU A 3 -9.48 -18.24 -25.77
C LEU A 3 -8.41 -18.33 -26.87
N ARG A 4 -8.80 -18.19 -28.13
CA ARG A 4 -7.85 -18.08 -29.26
C ARG A 4 -6.94 -16.87 -29.13
N GLU A 5 -7.48 -15.71 -28.81
CA GLU A 5 -6.67 -14.49 -28.60
C GLU A 5 -5.78 -14.63 -27.36
N ILE A 6 -6.30 -15.24 -26.28
CA ILE A 6 -5.54 -15.49 -25.05
C ILE A 6 -4.36 -16.42 -25.35
N THR A 7 -4.56 -17.56 -26.01
CA THR A 7 -3.48 -18.49 -26.36
C THR A 7 -2.43 -17.87 -27.27
N ALA A 8 -2.85 -17.01 -28.21
CA ALA A 8 -1.90 -16.27 -29.05
C ALA A 8 -0.99 -15.33 -28.23
N VAL A 9 -1.52 -14.74 -27.15
CA VAL A 9 -0.77 -13.84 -26.27
C VAL A 9 0.11 -14.59 -25.26
N VAL A 10 -0.43 -15.64 -24.63
CA VAL A 10 0.27 -16.35 -23.55
C VAL A 10 1.17 -17.47 -24.05
N GLY A 11 0.99 -17.95 -25.30
CA GLY A 11 1.75 -19.06 -25.88
C GLY A 11 1.25 -20.42 -25.42
N GLY A 12 -0.05 -20.57 -25.13
CA GLY A 12 -0.62 -21.80 -24.59
C GLY A 12 -1.42 -22.62 -25.62
N THR A 13 -2.08 -23.67 -25.11
CA THR A 13 -3.00 -24.55 -25.87
C THR A 13 -4.34 -24.64 -25.14
N VAL A 14 -5.43 -24.58 -25.89
CA VAL A 14 -6.80 -24.77 -25.36
C VAL A 14 -7.09 -26.24 -25.15
N TYR A 15 -7.65 -26.61 -24.01
CA TYR A 15 -8.15 -27.95 -23.68
C TYR A 15 -9.62 -27.84 -23.21
N ASP A 16 -10.39 -28.86 -23.57
CA ASP A 16 -11.79 -29.07 -23.13
C ASP A 16 -12.73 -27.86 -23.37
N ALA A 17 -12.42 -27.01 -24.37
CA ALA A 17 -13.23 -25.87 -24.77
C ALA A 17 -13.08 -25.54 -26.25
N ALA A 18 -14.07 -24.83 -26.81
CA ALA A 18 -13.91 -24.17 -28.10
C ALA A 18 -13.04 -22.91 -27.93
N ASP A 19 -12.14 -22.67 -28.86
CA ASP A 19 -11.25 -21.50 -28.87
C ASP A 19 -11.98 -20.15 -29.07
N THR A 20 -13.27 -20.21 -29.44
CA THR A 20 -14.18 -19.06 -29.56
C THR A 20 -14.84 -18.63 -28.25
N VAL A 21 -14.73 -19.43 -27.18
CA VAL A 21 -15.21 -19.03 -25.82
C VAL A 21 -14.54 -17.71 -25.43
N THR A 22 -15.34 -16.79 -24.88
CA THR A 22 -14.89 -15.43 -24.57
C THR A 22 -14.83 -15.20 -23.05
N VAL A 23 -13.70 -14.72 -22.56
CA VAL A 23 -13.54 -14.19 -21.19
C VAL A 23 -14.04 -12.75 -21.18
N THR A 24 -15.07 -12.47 -20.37
CA THR A 24 -15.77 -11.17 -20.30
C THR A 24 -15.73 -10.52 -18.92
N ALA A 25 -15.24 -11.24 -17.89
CA ALA A 25 -15.12 -10.78 -16.52
C ALA A 25 -13.65 -10.92 -16.05
N PRO A 26 -13.28 -10.43 -14.85
CA PRO A 26 -11.90 -10.42 -14.37
C PRO A 26 -11.23 -11.80 -14.34
N VAL A 27 -9.91 -11.79 -14.50
CA VAL A 27 -9.05 -12.97 -14.37
C VAL A 27 -8.49 -13.01 -12.95
N VAL A 28 -8.83 -14.05 -12.18
CA VAL A 28 -8.58 -14.13 -10.74
C VAL A 28 -7.76 -15.37 -10.38
N PHE A 29 -6.92 -15.27 -9.34
CA PHE A 29 -6.17 -16.39 -8.78
C PHE A 29 -6.74 -16.92 -7.43
N ASP A 30 -7.84 -16.34 -6.96
CA ASP A 30 -8.63 -16.83 -5.82
C ASP A 30 -9.98 -17.35 -6.35
N SER A 31 -10.19 -18.68 -6.30
CA SER A 31 -11.40 -19.32 -6.83
C SER A 31 -12.71 -18.81 -6.20
N ARG A 32 -12.65 -18.28 -4.98
CA ARG A 32 -13.81 -17.68 -4.27
C ARG A 32 -14.21 -16.31 -4.83
N ARG A 33 -13.40 -15.73 -5.69
CA ARG A 33 -13.61 -14.40 -6.31
C ARG A 33 -13.95 -14.49 -7.79
N VAL A 34 -14.17 -15.69 -8.28
CA VAL A 34 -14.59 -15.90 -9.67
C VAL A 34 -15.96 -15.24 -9.88
N GLU A 35 -16.06 -14.47 -10.96
CA GLU A 35 -17.31 -13.89 -11.45
C GLU A 35 -17.73 -14.62 -12.72
N PRO A 36 -19.07 -14.76 -13.01
CA PRO A 36 -19.53 -15.38 -14.23
C PRO A 36 -18.93 -14.72 -15.48
N GLY A 37 -18.35 -15.53 -16.36
CA GLY A 37 -17.63 -15.07 -17.55
C GLY A 37 -16.15 -14.78 -17.31
N GLY A 38 -15.65 -14.91 -16.08
CA GLY A 38 -14.24 -14.72 -15.71
C GLY A 38 -13.34 -15.90 -16.06
N MET A 39 -12.06 -15.77 -15.74
CA MET A 39 -11.06 -16.83 -15.89
C MET A 39 -10.33 -17.03 -14.56
N PHE A 40 -10.12 -18.30 -14.20
CA PHE A 40 -9.34 -18.64 -13.00
C PHE A 40 -7.88 -18.93 -13.35
N VAL A 41 -6.94 -18.50 -12.51
CA VAL A 41 -5.50 -18.77 -12.65
C VAL A 41 -5.10 -19.80 -11.61
N ALA A 42 -4.78 -21.00 -12.05
CA ALA A 42 -4.36 -22.10 -11.19
C ALA A 42 -2.85 -22.00 -10.93
N LEU A 43 -2.48 -21.55 -9.73
CA LEU A 43 -1.10 -21.42 -9.29
C LEU A 43 -0.76 -22.52 -8.29
N PRO A 44 0.41 -23.18 -8.42
CA PRO A 44 0.90 -24.05 -7.36
C PRO A 44 1.33 -23.18 -6.17
N GLY A 45 0.77 -23.46 -4.99
CA GLY A 45 1.13 -22.78 -3.75
C GLY A 45 1.88 -23.72 -2.81
N GLU A 46 2.48 -23.17 -1.76
CA GLU A 46 3.25 -23.95 -0.76
C GLU A 46 2.40 -24.94 0.03
N ARG A 47 1.12 -24.66 0.25
CA ARG A 47 0.20 -25.47 1.07
C ARG A 47 -0.92 -26.11 0.27
N VAL A 48 -1.31 -25.52 -0.85
CA VAL A 48 -2.41 -25.97 -1.70
C VAL A 48 -2.06 -25.73 -3.17
N ASP A 49 -2.41 -26.67 -4.04
CA ASP A 49 -2.28 -26.52 -5.49
C ASP A 49 -3.57 -25.88 -6.05
N GLY A 50 -3.46 -24.72 -6.69
CA GLY A 50 -4.58 -24.03 -7.32
C GLY A 50 -5.29 -24.87 -8.39
N HIS A 51 -4.60 -25.83 -9.01
CA HIS A 51 -5.17 -26.75 -10.00
C HIS A 51 -6.30 -27.62 -9.42
N ASP A 52 -6.26 -27.93 -8.12
CA ASP A 52 -7.29 -28.74 -7.44
C ASP A 52 -8.61 -27.97 -7.30
N TYR A 53 -8.59 -26.64 -7.48
CA TYR A 53 -9.77 -25.77 -7.43
C TYR A 53 -10.35 -25.44 -8.81
N ALA A 54 -9.80 -26.02 -9.89
CA ALA A 54 -10.23 -25.71 -11.26
C ALA A 54 -11.72 -26.03 -11.51
N ALA A 55 -12.19 -27.20 -11.07
CA ALA A 55 -13.60 -27.58 -11.20
C ALA A 55 -14.51 -26.63 -10.42
N HIS A 56 -14.15 -26.30 -9.16
CA HIS A 56 -14.89 -25.35 -8.34
C HIS A 56 -14.96 -23.95 -8.96
N ALA A 57 -13.86 -23.49 -9.57
CA ALA A 57 -13.82 -22.20 -10.24
C ALA A 57 -14.77 -22.15 -11.47
N VAL A 58 -14.86 -23.25 -12.23
CA VAL A 58 -15.80 -23.36 -13.36
C VAL A 58 -17.25 -23.43 -12.86
N GLU A 59 -17.53 -24.19 -11.79
CA GLU A 59 -18.85 -24.19 -11.13
C GLU A 59 -19.25 -22.79 -10.63
N ALA A 60 -18.30 -21.97 -10.17
CA ALA A 60 -18.51 -20.59 -9.76
C ALA A 60 -18.70 -19.62 -10.94
N GLY A 61 -18.51 -20.08 -12.19
CA GLY A 61 -18.77 -19.30 -13.40
C GLY A 61 -17.54 -18.92 -14.23
N ALA A 62 -16.34 -19.44 -13.92
CA ALA A 62 -15.19 -19.28 -14.81
C ALA A 62 -15.46 -20.00 -16.14
N VAL A 63 -15.18 -19.32 -17.25
CA VAL A 63 -15.34 -19.92 -18.60
C VAL A 63 -14.12 -20.74 -19.00
N ALA A 64 -12.97 -20.53 -18.35
CA ALA A 64 -11.75 -21.31 -18.53
C ALA A 64 -10.80 -21.10 -17.33
N VAL A 65 -9.80 -21.98 -17.27
CA VAL A 65 -8.71 -21.94 -16.29
C VAL A 65 -7.36 -21.73 -17.03
N LEU A 66 -6.51 -20.82 -16.56
CA LEU A 66 -5.11 -20.73 -16.97
C LEU A 66 -4.32 -21.66 -16.05
N ALA A 67 -3.69 -22.68 -16.61
CA ALA A 67 -3.08 -23.78 -15.85
C ALA A 67 -1.75 -24.25 -16.45
N SER A 68 -0.92 -24.97 -15.68
CA SER A 68 0.34 -25.57 -16.18
C SER A 68 0.14 -27.00 -16.71
N ARG A 69 -1.05 -27.57 -16.57
CA ARG A 69 -1.44 -28.90 -17.03
C ARG A 69 -2.94 -28.96 -17.32
N PRO A 70 -3.41 -29.93 -18.10
CA PRO A 70 -4.84 -30.19 -18.23
C PRO A 70 -5.48 -30.48 -16.85
N VAL A 71 -6.66 -29.90 -16.61
CA VAL A 71 -7.37 -29.94 -15.30
C VAL A 71 -8.77 -30.57 -15.38
N GLY A 72 -9.13 -31.21 -16.52
CA GLY A 72 -10.41 -31.86 -16.73
C GLY A 72 -11.62 -30.93 -16.88
N VAL A 73 -11.37 -29.63 -17.04
CA VAL A 73 -12.36 -28.57 -17.33
C VAL A 73 -11.75 -27.63 -18.38
N PRO A 74 -12.55 -26.73 -19.01
CA PRO A 74 -12.05 -25.75 -19.96
C PRO A 74 -10.80 -25.02 -19.45
N ALA A 75 -9.72 -25.13 -20.20
CA ALA A 75 -8.42 -24.58 -19.78
C ALA A 75 -7.57 -24.05 -20.95
N VAL A 76 -6.71 -23.06 -20.65
CA VAL A 76 -5.55 -22.68 -21.43
C VAL A 76 -4.33 -23.18 -20.68
N VAL A 77 -3.60 -24.13 -21.25
CA VAL A 77 -2.42 -24.74 -20.65
C VAL A 77 -1.17 -24.07 -21.20
N VAL A 78 -0.28 -23.66 -20.29
CA VAL A 78 0.97 -22.92 -20.55
C VAL A 78 2.12 -23.52 -19.72
N ASP A 79 3.35 -23.30 -20.13
CA ASP A 79 4.53 -23.80 -19.41
C ASP A 79 4.77 -23.06 -18.09
N ASP A 80 4.50 -21.75 -18.05
CA ASP A 80 4.70 -20.87 -16.88
C ASP A 80 3.49 -19.97 -16.68
N VAL A 81 2.66 -20.32 -15.69
CA VAL A 81 1.41 -19.64 -15.39
C VAL A 81 1.62 -18.19 -14.94
N PRO A 82 2.53 -17.86 -13.99
CA PRO A 82 2.80 -16.47 -13.61
C PRO A 82 3.21 -15.58 -14.80
N THR A 83 4.13 -16.03 -15.63
CA THR A 83 4.56 -15.29 -16.83
C THR A 83 3.39 -15.12 -17.83
N ALA A 84 2.61 -16.17 -18.06
CA ALA A 84 1.43 -16.13 -18.93
C ALA A 84 0.38 -15.13 -18.41
N TYR A 85 0.16 -15.10 -17.08
CA TYR A 85 -0.75 -14.14 -16.46
C TYR A 85 -0.29 -12.69 -16.66
N GLY A 86 1.02 -12.43 -16.50
CA GLY A 86 1.60 -11.12 -16.80
C GLY A 86 1.44 -10.71 -18.28
N ARG A 87 1.64 -11.64 -19.23
CA ARG A 87 1.41 -11.39 -20.67
C ARG A 87 -0.05 -11.09 -20.97
N LEU A 88 -0.97 -11.82 -20.35
CA LEU A 88 -2.40 -11.57 -20.48
C LEU A 88 -2.77 -10.17 -19.99
N ALA A 89 -2.27 -9.76 -18.83
CA ALA A 89 -2.47 -8.43 -18.30
C ALA A 89 -1.90 -7.35 -19.24
N ARG A 90 -0.69 -7.57 -19.79
CA ARG A 90 -0.11 -6.65 -20.78
C ARG A 90 -1.02 -6.49 -22.00
N ALA A 91 -1.57 -7.57 -22.51
CA ALA A 91 -2.48 -7.52 -23.65
C ALA A 91 -3.80 -6.82 -23.35
N VAL A 92 -4.24 -6.79 -22.07
CA VAL A 92 -5.36 -5.95 -21.65
C VAL A 92 -4.98 -4.48 -21.71
N VAL A 93 -3.82 -4.08 -21.13
CA VAL A 93 -3.34 -2.69 -21.17
C VAL A 93 -3.20 -2.19 -22.62
N ASP A 94 -2.63 -3.02 -23.52
CA ASP A 94 -2.43 -2.65 -24.93
C ASP A 94 -3.76 -2.40 -25.70
N ARG A 95 -4.88 -2.93 -25.18
CA ARG A 95 -6.22 -2.68 -25.72
C ARG A 95 -6.91 -1.43 -25.14
N LEU A 96 -6.26 -0.74 -24.21
CA LEU A 96 -6.78 0.43 -23.50
C LEU A 96 -5.95 1.70 -23.77
N PRO A 97 -5.82 2.14 -25.04
CA PRO A 97 -4.91 3.22 -25.41
C PRO A 97 -5.31 4.60 -24.81
N GLN A 98 -6.52 4.74 -24.32
CA GLN A 98 -7.00 5.97 -23.68
C GLN A 98 -6.82 5.96 -22.15
N THR A 99 -6.36 4.85 -21.58
CA THR A 99 -6.17 4.69 -20.14
C THR A 99 -4.80 5.25 -19.73
N THR A 100 -4.79 6.19 -18.81
CA THR A 100 -3.56 6.66 -18.17
C THR A 100 -3.14 5.66 -17.10
N VAL A 101 -2.02 5.00 -17.28
CA VAL A 101 -1.44 4.07 -16.29
C VAL A 101 -0.53 4.85 -15.35
N ILE A 102 -0.86 4.81 -14.06
CA ILE A 102 -0.16 5.52 -12.98
C ILE A 102 0.52 4.48 -12.08
N GLY A 103 1.84 4.40 -12.14
CA GLY A 103 2.64 3.51 -11.28
C GLY A 103 3.05 4.22 -9.99
N VAL A 104 2.88 3.59 -8.83
CA VAL A 104 3.27 4.14 -7.52
C VAL A 104 4.24 3.21 -6.82
N THR A 105 5.45 3.68 -6.53
CA THR A 105 6.46 2.93 -5.76
C THR A 105 7.06 3.76 -4.64
N GLY A 106 7.88 3.13 -3.80
CA GLY A 106 8.58 3.74 -2.66
C GLY A 106 8.75 2.75 -1.51
N SER A 107 9.49 3.10 -0.49
CA SER A 107 9.66 2.29 0.73
C SER A 107 8.41 2.39 1.61
N VAL A 108 7.91 3.60 1.83
CA VAL A 108 6.71 3.90 2.64
C VAL A 108 5.77 4.83 1.85
N GLY A 109 4.49 4.86 2.21
CA GLY A 109 3.50 5.76 1.61
C GLY A 109 2.84 5.26 0.32
N LYS A 110 3.31 4.20 -0.34
CA LYS A 110 2.75 3.66 -1.59
C LYS A 110 1.24 3.41 -1.54
N THR A 111 0.81 2.59 -0.59
CA THR A 111 -0.61 2.19 -0.45
C THR A 111 -1.49 3.40 -0.15
N SER A 112 -1.06 4.27 0.78
CA SER A 112 -1.81 5.49 1.11
C SER A 112 -1.91 6.44 -0.09
N THR A 113 -0.82 6.68 -0.82
CA THR A 113 -0.85 7.50 -2.04
C THR A 113 -1.76 6.91 -3.12
N LYS A 114 -1.66 5.59 -3.35
CA LYS A 114 -2.55 4.86 -4.27
C LYS A 114 -4.01 4.96 -3.84
N ASP A 115 -4.31 4.83 -2.53
CA ASP A 115 -5.67 4.93 -1.99
C ASP A 115 -6.25 6.35 -2.14
N ILE A 116 -5.42 7.37 -1.97
CA ILE A 116 -5.82 8.77 -2.22
C ILE A 116 -6.10 8.98 -3.70
N LEU A 117 -5.19 8.54 -4.59
CA LEU A 117 -5.39 8.62 -6.05
C LEU A 117 -6.67 7.92 -6.51
N ALA A 118 -6.96 6.73 -5.95
CA ALA A 118 -8.17 5.95 -6.25
C ALA A 118 -9.46 6.66 -5.84
N GLN A 119 -9.40 7.66 -4.96
CA GLN A 119 -10.54 8.47 -4.52
C GLN A 119 -10.59 9.84 -5.19
N VAL A 120 -9.45 10.38 -5.56
CA VAL A 120 -9.33 11.71 -6.19
C VAL A 120 -9.66 11.65 -7.68
N LEU A 121 -9.07 10.70 -8.41
CA LEU A 121 -9.19 10.61 -9.87
C LEU A 121 -10.60 10.29 -10.40
N PRO A 122 -11.49 9.57 -9.66
CA PRO A 122 -12.88 9.37 -10.09
C PRO A 122 -13.66 10.65 -10.39
N ALA A 123 -13.24 11.81 -9.88
CA ALA A 123 -13.81 13.09 -10.24
C ALA A 123 -13.69 13.41 -11.75
N TRP A 124 -12.75 12.78 -12.45
CA TRP A 124 -12.44 13.04 -13.86
C TRP A 124 -12.50 11.84 -14.78
N GLY A 125 -12.82 10.66 -14.25
CA GLY A 125 -13.01 9.45 -15.06
C GLY A 125 -12.97 8.16 -14.26
N GLU A 126 -13.47 7.09 -14.87
CA GLU A 126 -13.45 5.77 -14.25
C GLU A 126 -12.02 5.39 -13.84
N THR A 127 -11.87 4.98 -12.59
CA THR A 127 -10.57 4.69 -11.99
C THR A 127 -10.55 3.27 -11.43
N VAL A 128 -9.59 2.48 -11.86
CA VAL A 128 -9.28 1.16 -11.33
C VAL A 128 -7.96 1.20 -10.57
N ALA A 129 -7.94 0.66 -9.35
CA ALA A 129 -6.74 0.62 -8.51
C ALA A 129 -6.57 -0.73 -7.81
N ASN A 130 -5.35 -1.03 -7.36
CA ASN A 130 -5.09 -2.22 -6.54
C ASN A 130 -5.99 -2.20 -5.28
N ARG A 131 -6.58 -3.34 -4.98
CA ARG A 131 -7.19 -3.57 -3.66
C ARG A 131 -6.09 -3.93 -2.66
N ALA A 132 -6.10 -3.28 -1.50
CA ALA A 132 -5.05 -3.42 -0.49
C ALA A 132 -3.64 -3.23 -1.10
N SER A 133 -2.67 -4.07 -0.76
CA SER A 133 -1.30 -4.04 -1.29
C SER A 133 -1.05 -5.16 -2.31
N ASN A 134 -1.97 -5.40 -3.25
CA ASN A 134 -1.79 -6.34 -4.37
C ASN A 134 -0.79 -5.76 -5.40
N ASN A 135 0.49 -5.65 -5.03
CA ASN A 135 1.52 -4.87 -5.70
C ASN A 135 2.66 -5.69 -6.31
N ASN A 136 2.45 -7.01 -6.44
CA ASN A 136 3.40 -7.98 -6.95
C ASN A 136 2.97 -8.55 -8.31
N GLU A 137 3.73 -9.54 -8.81
CA GLU A 137 3.53 -10.24 -10.08
C GLU A 137 2.21 -10.98 -10.25
N LEU A 138 1.45 -11.17 -9.16
CA LEU A 138 0.11 -11.77 -9.18
C LEU A 138 -0.99 -10.71 -8.97
N GLY A 139 -0.77 -9.80 -8.05
CA GLY A 139 -1.75 -8.77 -7.68
C GLY A 139 -1.91 -7.68 -8.73
N LEU A 140 -0.83 -7.33 -9.44
CA LEU A 140 -0.87 -6.33 -10.51
C LEU A 140 -1.67 -6.85 -11.72
N PRO A 141 -1.44 -8.06 -12.29
CA PRO A 141 -2.28 -8.61 -13.35
C PRO A 141 -3.76 -8.72 -12.97
N TYR A 142 -4.05 -9.12 -11.72
CA TYR A 142 -5.44 -9.13 -11.22
C TYR A 142 -6.07 -7.75 -11.31
N THR A 143 -5.36 -6.71 -10.88
CA THR A 143 -5.86 -5.33 -10.93
C THR A 143 -6.12 -4.89 -12.35
N VAL A 144 -5.17 -5.14 -13.26
CA VAL A 144 -5.28 -4.82 -14.69
C VAL A 144 -6.47 -5.53 -15.33
N SER A 145 -6.75 -6.80 -14.97
CA SER A 145 -7.86 -7.56 -15.54
C SER A 145 -9.25 -6.98 -15.23
N ARG A 146 -9.34 -6.06 -14.26
CA ARG A 146 -10.56 -5.33 -13.88
C ARG A 146 -10.80 -4.07 -14.70
N ALA A 147 -9.81 -3.63 -15.46
CA ALA A 147 -9.95 -2.46 -16.32
C ALA A 147 -10.86 -2.78 -17.53
N THR A 148 -11.65 -1.79 -17.93
CA THR A 148 -12.60 -1.85 -19.04
C THR A 148 -12.27 -0.77 -20.08
N ALA A 149 -13.01 -0.73 -21.18
CA ALA A 149 -12.86 0.32 -22.19
C ALA A 149 -13.20 1.73 -21.65
N ASP A 150 -13.96 1.81 -20.57
CA ASP A 150 -14.35 3.07 -19.93
C ASP A 150 -13.32 3.53 -18.89
N THR A 151 -12.36 2.67 -18.52
CA THR A 151 -11.32 2.99 -17.52
C THR A 151 -10.40 4.10 -18.03
N ARG A 152 -10.49 5.26 -17.39
CA ARG A 152 -9.66 6.44 -17.70
C ARG A 152 -8.32 6.39 -16.96
N TYR A 153 -8.32 5.92 -15.71
CA TYR A 153 -7.14 5.86 -14.86
C TYR A 153 -6.95 4.45 -14.29
N LEU A 154 -5.74 3.91 -14.46
CA LEU A 154 -5.32 2.63 -13.89
C LEU A 154 -4.17 2.91 -12.90
N VAL A 155 -4.48 2.92 -11.60
CA VAL A 155 -3.53 3.24 -10.54
C VAL A 155 -2.94 1.96 -9.96
N LEU A 156 -1.65 1.75 -10.15
CA LEU A 156 -0.95 0.51 -9.83
C LEU A 156 0.15 0.74 -8.79
N GLU A 157 -0.05 0.24 -7.58
CA GLU A 157 1.04 0.10 -6.62
C GLU A 157 2.01 -0.96 -7.12
N MET A 158 3.31 -0.63 -7.21
CA MET A 158 4.38 -1.51 -7.67
C MET A 158 5.40 -1.71 -6.54
N GLY A 159 5.35 -2.91 -5.96
CA GLY A 159 6.26 -3.34 -4.90
C GLY A 159 7.59 -3.88 -5.45
N ALA A 160 8.62 -3.90 -4.61
CA ALA A 160 9.90 -4.53 -4.95
C ALA A 160 10.57 -5.11 -3.72
N ARG A 161 11.18 -6.28 -3.88
CA ARG A 161 12.08 -6.93 -2.94
C ARG A 161 13.50 -7.09 -3.50
N GLY A 162 13.78 -6.58 -4.71
CA GLY A 162 15.07 -6.64 -5.38
C GLY A 162 15.10 -5.76 -6.62
N ILE A 163 16.31 -5.54 -7.14
CA ILE A 163 16.53 -4.88 -8.43
C ILE A 163 15.90 -5.75 -9.54
N GLY A 164 15.25 -5.11 -10.52
CA GLY A 164 14.54 -5.77 -11.62
C GLY A 164 13.07 -6.05 -11.34
N HIS A 165 12.60 -5.99 -10.07
CA HIS A 165 11.20 -6.29 -9.75
C HIS A 165 10.25 -5.19 -10.26
N VAL A 166 10.58 -3.91 -10.05
CA VAL A 166 9.74 -2.82 -10.58
C VAL A 166 9.80 -2.83 -12.11
N ALA A 167 10.97 -3.02 -12.70
CA ALA A 167 11.12 -3.16 -14.16
C ALA A 167 10.28 -4.32 -14.72
N TYR A 168 10.14 -5.43 -14.00
CA TYR A 168 9.23 -6.51 -14.41
C TYR A 168 7.77 -6.06 -14.40
N LEU A 169 7.31 -5.39 -13.33
CA LEU A 169 5.94 -4.91 -13.20
C LEU A 169 5.60 -3.84 -14.25
N THR A 170 6.55 -2.94 -14.57
CA THR A 170 6.36 -1.93 -15.62
C THR A 170 6.29 -2.54 -17.02
N ARG A 171 6.91 -3.70 -17.27
CA ARG A 171 6.70 -4.43 -18.53
C ARG A 171 5.29 -5.02 -18.67
N ILE A 172 4.66 -5.41 -17.54
CA ILE A 172 3.27 -5.88 -17.54
C ILE A 172 2.31 -4.71 -17.78
N ALA A 173 2.50 -3.59 -17.08
CA ALA A 173 1.68 -2.40 -17.23
C ALA A 173 2.57 -1.15 -17.30
N PRO A 174 3.02 -0.77 -18.51
CA PRO A 174 3.87 0.39 -18.69
C PRO A 174 3.19 1.67 -18.20
N PRO A 175 3.76 2.36 -17.21
CA PRO A 175 3.19 3.61 -16.74
C PRO A 175 3.47 4.76 -17.70
N THR A 176 2.49 5.65 -17.88
CA THR A 176 2.69 6.98 -18.46
C THR A 176 2.94 8.02 -17.36
N VAL A 177 2.48 7.75 -16.15
CA VAL A 177 2.75 8.56 -14.96
C VAL A 177 3.38 7.68 -13.88
N SER A 178 4.46 8.11 -13.25
CA SER A 178 5.05 7.43 -12.11
C SER A 178 5.09 8.32 -10.88
N VAL A 179 4.96 7.70 -9.70
CA VAL A 179 5.14 8.34 -8.40
C VAL A 179 6.18 7.58 -7.61
N VAL A 180 7.21 8.28 -7.14
CA VAL A 180 8.16 7.74 -6.17
C VAL A 180 8.00 8.49 -4.85
N THR A 181 7.50 7.78 -3.82
CA THR A 181 7.14 8.42 -2.56
C THR A 181 8.35 8.69 -1.67
N ARG A 182 9.10 7.66 -1.34
CA ARG A 182 10.30 7.77 -0.49
C ARG A 182 11.20 6.56 -0.64
N VAL A 183 12.52 6.77 -0.51
CA VAL A 183 13.52 5.71 -0.32
C VAL A 183 13.88 5.69 1.17
N GLY A 184 13.63 4.57 1.83
CA GLY A 184 13.89 4.36 3.25
C GLY A 184 14.41 2.94 3.49
N HIS A 185 14.40 2.49 4.73
CA HIS A 185 15.01 1.25 5.18
C HIS A 185 14.11 0.00 5.09
N ALA A 186 12.94 0.10 4.42
CA ALA A 186 12.07 -1.06 4.22
C ALA A 186 12.75 -2.10 3.32
N HIS A 187 12.70 -3.37 3.72
CA HIS A 187 13.33 -4.52 3.03
C HIS A 187 14.87 -4.42 2.94
N LEU A 188 15.51 -3.69 3.86
CA LEU A 188 16.97 -3.50 3.83
C LEU A 188 17.73 -4.83 3.84
N GLY A 189 17.24 -5.83 4.58
CA GLY A 189 17.84 -7.17 4.62
C GLY A 189 17.83 -7.89 3.26
N GLU A 190 16.84 -7.63 2.41
CA GLU A 190 16.76 -8.23 1.06
C GLU A 190 17.56 -7.44 0.02
N PHE A 191 17.59 -6.11 0.13
CA PHE A 191 18.31 -5.24 -0.81
C PHE A 191 19.79 -5.07 -0.48
N GLY A 192 20.19 -5.29 0.76
CA GLY A 192 21.55 -5.13 1.25
C GLY A 192 22.00 -3.68 1.49
N SER A 193 21.49 -2.69 0.73
CA SER A 193 21.80 -1.27 0.91
C SER A 193 20.64 -0.35 0.50
N VAL A 194 20.67 0.90 0.98
CA VAL A 194 19.70 1.95 0.62
C VAL A 194 19.85 2.37 -0.85
N GLU A 195 21.07 2.34 -1.38
CA GLU A 195 21.38 2.63 -2.78
C GLU A 195 20.73 1.58 -3.71
N ASN A 196 20.75 0.30 -3.34
CA ASN A 196 20.06 -0.75 -4.09
C ASN A 196 18.54 -0.56 -4.05
N ILE A 197 17.99 -0.10 -2.90
CA ILE A 197 16.57 0.27 -2.80
C ILE A 197 16.26 1.43 -3.76
N ALA A 198 17.09 2.46 -3.80
CA ALA A 198 16.94 3.59 -4.70
C ALA A 198 17.07 3.15 -6.18
N GLN A 199 18.02 2.26 -6.49
CA GLN A 199 18.20 1.70 -7.83
C GLN A 199 16.93 1.00 -8.29
N ALA A 200 16.39 0.07 -7.49
CA ALA A 200 15.21 -0.71 -7.82
C ALA A 200 13.94 0.16 -7.98
N LYS A 201 13.76 1.16 -7.09
CA LYS A 201 12.58 2.03 -7.17
C LYS A 201 12.67 3.00 -8.35
N GLY A 202 13.87 3.42 -8.74
CA GLY A 202 14.08 4.25 -9.92
C GLY A 202 13.79 3.56 -11.25
N GLU A 203 13.68 2.23 -11.30
CA GLU A 203 13.24 1.49 -12.50
C GLU A 203 11.86 1.97 -13.00
N ILE A 204 11.03 2.53 -12.12
CA ILE A 204 9.70 3.02 -12.53
C ILE A 204 9.79 4.29 -13.38
N VAL A 205 10.75 5.17 -13.12
CA VAL A 205 10.93 6.39 -13.93
C VAL A 205 11.64 6.11 -15.25
N GLU A 206 12.49 5.07 -15.29
CA GLU A 206 13.14 4.60 -16.52
C GLU A 206 12.16 3.98 -17.53
N ALA A 207 11.01 3.49 -17.02
CA ALA A 207 9.97 2.90 -17.85
C ALA A 207 8.99 3.90 -18.46
N LEU A 208 9.11 5.18 -18.11
CA LEU A 208 8.23 6.24 -18.64
C LEU A 208 8.56 6.56 -20.10
N PRO A 209 7.56 6.89 -20.90
CA PRO A 209 7.80 7.52 -22.20
C PRO A 209 8.41 8.91 -22.03
N ASP A 210 8.94 9.47 -23.12
CA ASP A 210 9.46 10.83 -23.15
C ASP A 210 8.37 11.85 -22.84
N ALA A 211 8.76 13.07 -22.42
CA ALA A 211 7.82 14.15 -22.11
C ALA A 211 6.92 14.50 -23.30
N SER A 212 7.43 14.41 -24.54
CA SER A 212 6.66 14.63 -25.78
C SER A 212 5.54 13.61 -25.99
N ASP A 213 5.71 12.40 -25.44
CA ASP A 213 4.75 11.29 -25.51
C ASP A 213 3.89 11.18 -24.24
N GLY A 214 3.91 12.23 -23.41
CA GLY A 214 3.06 12.37 -22.23
C GLY A 214 3.64 11.76 -20.95
N GLY A 215 4.90 11.35 -20.93
CA GLY A 215 5.57 10.82 -19.75
C GLY A 215 5.65 11.84 -18.61
N LEU A 216 5.28 11.42 -17.39
CA LEU A 216 5.31 12.26 -16.19
C LEU A 216 5.91 11.51 -15.00
N ALA A 217 7.01 12.01 -14.44
CA ALA A 217 7.61 11.54 -13.20
C ALA A 217 7.26 12.49 -12.05
N VAL A 218 6.54 11.99 -11.04
CA VAL A 218 6.21 12.68 -9.80
C VAL A 218 7.16 12.23 -8.71
N LEU A 219 8.04 13.12 -8.26
CA LEU A 219 9.16 12.80 -7.38
C LEU A 219 9.08 13.57 -6.06
N ASN A 220 9.35 12.90 -4.96
CA ASN A 220 9.46 13.54 -3.65
C ASN A 220 10.72 14.41 -3.57
N GLY A 221 10.57 15.73 -3.52
CA GLY A 221 11.65 16.70 -3.42
C GLY A 221 12.35 16.71 -2.04
N ASP A 222 11.66 16.23 -1.00
CA ASP A 222 12.21 16.16 0.36
C ASP A 222 13.14 14.94 0.55
N ASP A 223 13.27 14.07 -0.47
CA ASP A 223 14.14 12.90 -0.45
C ASP A 223 15.24 13.03 -1.53
N PRO A 224 16.51 13.19 -1.14
CA PRO A 224 17.60 13.36 -2.10
C PRO A 224 17.78 12.18 -3.05
N LEU A 225 17.54 10.93 -2.58
CA LEU A 225 17.66 9.73 -3.41
C LEU A 225 16.53 9.66 -4.45
N VAL A 226 15.33 10.12 -4.10
CA VAL A 226 14.21 10.25 -5.05
C VAL A 226 14.45 11.39 -6.03
N THR A 227 14.91 12.55 -5.54
CA THR A 227 15.23 13.71 -6.39
C THR A 227 16.29 13.37 -7.44
N ALA A 228 17.29 12.57 -7.09
CA ALA A 228 18.33 12.12 -8.02
C ALA A 228 17.80 11.27 -9.19
N MET A 229 16.64 10.64 -9.05
CA MET A 229 16.03 9.83 -10.10
C MET A 229 15.56 10.67 -11.31
N ALA A 230 15.45 12.00 -11.17
CA ALA A 230 15.12 12.88 -12.28
C ALA A 230 16.07 12.76 -13.48
N SER A 231 17.34 12.40 -13.25
CA SER A 231 18.32 12.17 -14.32
C SER A 231 18.18 10.84 -15.05
N ARG A 232 17.30 9.96 -14.58
CA ARG A 232 17.08 8.60 -15.13
C ARG A 232 15.92 8.53 -16.11
N THR A 233 15.28 9.64 -16.45
CA THR A 233 14.13 9.68 -17.35
C THR A 233 14.17 10.89 -18.28
N ALA A 234 13.56 10.77 -19.45
CA ALA A 234 13.29 11.86 -20.38
C ALA A 234 11.83 12.38 -20.24
N ALA A 235 11.04 11.83 -19.32
CA ALA A 235 9.71 12.28 -19.01
C ALA A 235 9.72 13.68 -18.35
N ARG A 236 8.59 14.36 -18.38
CA ARG A 236 8.41 15.60 -17.59
C ARG A 236 8.50 15.27 -16.10
N VAL A 237 9.32 16.00 -15.36
CA VAL A 237 9.45 15.85 -13.91
C VAL A 237 8.67 16.92 -13.18
N LEU A 238 7.82 16.54 -12.24
CA LEU A 238 7.23 17.40 -11.24
C LEU A 238 7.69 16.92 -9.84
N ARG A 239 8.32 17.83 -9.10
CA ARG A 239 8.70 17.58 -7.70
C ARG A 239 7.60 18.06 -6.77
N TYR A 240 7.31 17.28 -5.74
CA TYR A 240 6.49 17.73 -4.62
C TYR A 240 7.31 17.75 -3.33
N GLY A 241 7.01 18.68 -2.43
CA GLY A 241 7.77 18.80 -1.19
C GLY A 241 7.08 19.66 -0.13
N ILE A 242 7.45 19.43 1.11
CA ILE A 242 7.02 20.18 2.30
C ILE A 242 8.18 21.05 2.79
N GLU A 243 9.39 20.46 2.83
CA GLU A 243 10.58 21.06 3.43
C GLU A 243 11.50 21.69 2.39
N GLN A 244 11.57 21.12 1.19
CA GLN A 244 12.45 21.54 0.11
C GLN A 244 11.70 22.29 -0.99
N PRO A 245 12.36 23.17 -1.75
CA PRO A 245 11.79 23.79 -2.94
C PRO A 245 11.29 22.74 -3.93
N ALA A 246 10.04 22.87 -4.37
CA ALA A 246 9.39 21.93 -5.27
C ALA A 246 8.37 22.64 -6.17
N ASP A 247 7.94 21.98 -7.27
CA ASP A 247 6.96 22.48 -8.21
C ASP A 247 5.54 22.53 -7.61
N VAL A 248 5.24 21.55 -6.73
CA VAL A 248 4.01 21.47 -5.95
C VAL A 248 4.37 21.39 -4.47
N ARG A 249 3.88 22.32 -3.66
CA ARG A 249 4.26 22.44 -2.26
C ARG A 249 3.07 22.38 -1.32
N ALA A 250 3.31 21.82 -0.14
CA ALA A 250 2.43 22.00 1.01
C ALA A 250 3.09 23.03 1.95
N GLU A 251 2.48 24.21 2.07
CA GLU A 251 2.93 25.28 2.96
C GLU A 251 2.08 25.27 4.25
N SER A 252 2.63 25.76 5.35
CA SER A 252 1.93 25.88 6.65
C SER A 252 1.33 24.57 7.13
N VAL A 253 2.09 23.48 6.99
CA VAL A 253 1.62 22.13 7.36
C VAL A 253 1.46 22.04 8.88
N THR A 254 0.24 21.74 9.32
CA THR A 254 -0.14 21.58 10.73
C THR A 254 -0.99 20.33 10.92
N VAL A 255 -1.31 20.00 12.16
CA VAL A 255 -2.34 19.01 12.50
C VAL A 255 -3.45 19.69 13.29
N ASP A 256 -4.69 19.29 13.02
CA ASP A 256 -5.84 19.75 13.80
C ASP A 256 -5.93 19.00 15.16
N GLU A 257 -6.92 19.35 15.98
CA GLU A 257 -7.16 18.74 17.31
C GLU A 257 -7.41 17.22 17.25
N LEU A 258 -7.77 16.69 16.07
CA LEU A 258 -7.95 15.26 15.85
C LEU A 258 -6.69 14.57 15.33
N GLY A 259 -5.60 15.32 15.06
CA GLY A 259 -4.36 14.78 14.50
C GLY A 259 -4.38 14.62 12.96
N ARG A 260 -5.31 15.30 12.26
CA ARG A 260 -5.41 15.27 10.79
C ARG A 260 -4.60 16.41 10.19
N ALA A 261 -3.86 16.12 9.12
CA ALA A 261 -3.00 17.13 8.50
C ALA A 261 -3.82 18.20 7.74
N CYS A 262 -3.41 19.46 7.93
CA CYS A 262 -3.91 20.62 7.23
C CYS A 262 -2.75 21.38 6.59
N PHE A 263 -2.90 21.86 5.37
CA PHE A 263 -1.87 22.61 4.67
C PHE A 263 -2.44 23.46 3.52
N ARG A 264 -1.64 24.40 3.05
CA ARG A 264 -1.91 25.15 1.84
C ARG A 264 -1.18 24.50 0.68
N LEU A 265 -1.95 23.96 -0.28
CA LEU A 265 -1.44 23.41 -1.54
C LEU A 265 -1.08 24.56 -2.48
N VAL A 266 0.15 24.57 -3.00
CA VAL A 266 0.66 25.65 -3.87
C VAL A 266 1.25 25.05 -5.15
N HIS A 267 0.84 25.55 -6.31
CA HIS A 267 1.36 25.17 -7.63
C HIS A 267 1.15 26.32 -8.64
N ASP A 268 2.18 26.65 -9.43
CA ASP A 268 2.17 27.67 -10.50
C ASP A 268 1.53 29.01 -10.07
N GLY A 269 1.88 29.48 -8.87
CA GLY A 269 1.37 30.73 -8.31
C GLY A 269 -0.07 30.69 -7.79
N GLN A 270 -0.77 29.57 -7.96
CA GLN A 270 -2.09 29.32 -7.39
C GLN A 270 -1.97 28.61 -6.03
N ALA A 271 -3.00 28.74 -5.19
CA ALA A 271 -3.04 28.07 -3.91
C ALA A 271 -4.46 27.73 -3.47
N ALA A 272 -4.61 26.58 -2.79
CA ALA A 272 -5.87 26.14 -2.22
C ALA A 272 -5.63 25.47 -0.83
N GLU A 273 -6.62 25.61 0.07
CA GLU A 273 -6.56 25.00 1.39
C GLU A 273 -6.93 23.51 1.32
N VAL A 274 -6.16 22.68 2.02
CA VAL A 274 -6.40 21.24 2.16
C VAL A 274 -6.53 20.91 3.64
N ARG A 275 -7.61 20.19 3.99
CA ARG A 275 -7.84 19.62 5.31
C ARG A 275 -8.14 18.13 5.16
N LEU A 276 -7.17 17.29 5.47
CA LEU A 276 -7.31 15.86 5.25
C LEU A 276 -8.30 15.22 6.25
N CYS A 277 -8.98 14.18 5.78
CA CYS A 277 -9.65 13.22 6.66
C CYS A 277 -8.70 12.12 7.18
N LEU A 278 -7.44 12.15 6.76
CA LEU A 278 -6.40 11.17 7.10
C LEU A 278 -5.59 11.66 8.31
N TYR A 279 -5.21 10.73 9.18
CA TYR A 279 -4.53 11.02 10.43
C TYR A 279 -3.01 10.92 10.32
N GLY A 280 -2.31 11.84 10.97
CA GLY A 280 -0.86 11.92 11.04
C GLY A 280 -0.23 12.84 9.99
N LEU A 281 0.78 13.58 10.41
CA LEU A 281 1.47 14.60 9.59
C LEU A 281 2.06 14.02 8.29
N HIS A 282 2.51 12.76 8.31
CA HIS A 282 3.06 12.07 7.14
C HIS A 282 2.05 11.91 5.99
N GLN A 283 0.74 11.98 6.27
CA GLN A 283 -0.28 11.93 5.23
C GLN A 283 -0.30 13.20 4.37
N ALA A 284 0.24 14.32 4.85
CA ALA A 284 0.43 15.51 4.01
C ALA A 284 1.31 15.21 2.80
N SER A 285 2.43 14.49 2.98
CA SER A 285 3.31 14.08 1.87
C SER A 285 2.64 13.10 0.91
N ASN A 286 1.87 12.10 1.43
CA ASN A 286 1.13 11.17 0.58
C ASN A 286 0.03 11.87 -0.24
N ALA A 287 -0.68 12.80 0.40
CA ALA A 287 -1.73 13.61 -0.22
C ALA A 287 -1.15 14.58 -1.28
N LEU A 288 0.00 15.17 -0.97
CA LEU A 288 0.71 16.06 -1.89
C LEU A 288 1.20 15.30 -3.13
N ALA A 289 1.69 14.07 -2.97
CA ALA A 289 2.05 13.19 -4.09
C ALA A 289 0.85 12.93 -5.01
N ALA A 290 -0.31 12.60 -4.44
CA ALA A 290 -1.54 12.38 -5.20
C ALA A 290 -2.06 13.66 -5.87
N ALA A 291 -2.02 14.80 -5.16
CA ALA A 291 -2.35 16.11 -5.72
C ALA A 291 -1.45 16.47 -6.91
N THR A 292 -0.14 16.19 -6.80
CA THR A 292 0.83 16.45 -7.86
C THR A 292 0.53 15.65 -9.13
N VAL A 293 0.09 14.39 -9.00
CA VAL A 293 -0.39 13.61 -10.15
C VAL A 293 -1.58 14.30 -10.81
N ALA A 294 -2.60 14.66 -10.04
CA ALA A 294 -3.81 15.28 -10.58
C ALA A 294 -3.51 16.65 -11.23
N LEU A 295 -2.69 17.50 -10.60
CA LEU A 295 -2.21 18.76 -11.17
C LEU A 295 -1.39 18.54 -12.44
N GLY A 296 -0.50 17.54 -12.42
CA GLY A 296 0.33 17.17 -13.57
C GLY A 296 -0.47 16.67 -14.77
N LEU A 297 -1.67 16.12 -14.54
CA LEU A 297 -2.66 15.75 -15.55
C LEU A 297 -3.53 16.92 -16.01
N GLY A 298 -3.32 18.13 -15.45
CA GLY A 298 -3.99 19.37 -15.87
C GLY A 298 -5.31 19.66 -15.15
N HIS A 299 -5.59 19.03 -14.01
CA HIS A 299 -6.81 19.31 -13.24
C HIS A 299 -6.64 20.59 -12.40
N PRO A 300 -7.72 21.39 -12.21
CA PRO A 300 -7.67 22.66 -11.47
C PRO A 300 -7.33 22.45 -9.98
N ILE A 301 -6.50 23.35 -9.42
CA ILE A 301 -5.97 23.21 -8.06
C ILE A 301 -7.07 23.19 -6.98
N GLU A 302 -8.15 23.95 -7.13
CA GLU A 302 -9.27 23.99 -6.19
C GLU A 302 -10.00 22.65 -6.16
N ALA A 303 -10.27 22.07 -7.34
CA ALA A 303 -10.92 20.77 -7.45
C ALA A 303 -10.01 19.63 -6.92
N VAL A 304 -8.71 19.73 -7.15
CA VAL A 304 -7.72 18.79 -6.61
C VAL A 304 -7.67 18.88 -5.08
N ALA A 305 -7.60 20.09 -4.53
CA ALA A 305 -7.58 20.32 -3.08
C ALA A 305 -8.85 19.79 -2.40
N GLU A 306 -10.02 20.03 -3.00
CA GLU A 306 -11.31 19.51 -2.52
C GLU A 306 -11.32 17.97 -2.53
N ALA A 307 -10.96 17.35 -3.65
CA ALA A 307 -10.96 15.90 -3.78
C ALA A 307 -9.99 15.23 -2.79
N VAL A 308 -8.79 15.77 -2.64
CA VAL A 308 -7.78 15.29 -1.69
C VAL A 308 -8.25 15.43 -0.24
N SER A 309 -8.94 16.52 0.09
CA SER A 309 -9.47 16.76 1.44
C SER A 309 -10.53 15.72 1.86
N HIS A 310 -11.27 15.15 0.91
CA HIS A 310 -12.30 14.15 1.18
C HIS A 310 -11.77 12.70 1.19
N ALA A 311 -10.51 12.46 0.83
CA ALA A 311 -9.93 11.12 0.82
C ALA A 311 -9.86 10.52 2.24
N LYS A 312 -10.24 9.23 2.35
CA LYS A 312 -10.31 8.48 3.61
C LYS A 312 -9.37 7.28 3.59
N ALA A 313 -9.02 6.76 4.76
CA ALA A 313 -8.30 5.49 4.87
C ALA A 313 -9.23 4.34 4.45
N VAL A 314 -8.88 3.66 3.36
CA VAL A 314 -9.69 2.55 2.80
C VAL A 314 -8.99 1.20 2.88
N SER A 315 -7.67 1.16 2.86
CA SER A 315 -6.91 -0.08 3.04
C SER A 315 -6.82 -0.44 4.53
N PRO A 316 -7.16 -1.68 4.92
CA PRO A 316 -7.10 -2.12 6.32
C PRO A 316 -5.72 -1.94 6.95
N GLY A 317 -5.68 -1.55 8.22
CA GLY A 317 -4.43 -1.42 8.98
C GLY A 317 -3.47 -0.35 8.45
N ARG A 318 -4.01 0.74 7.88
CA ARG A 318 -3.25 1.90 7.39
C ARG A 318 -3.74 3.18 8.08
N MET A 319 -3.30 3.39 9.34
CA MET A 319 -3.71 4.54 10.15
C MET A 319 -5.23 4.72 10.23
N GLN A 320 -5.98 3.63 10.31
CA GLN A 320 -7.42 3.69 10.56
C GLN A 320 -7.67 4.05 12.01
N VAL A 321 -8.47 5.07 12.24
CA VAL A 321 -8.79 5.57 13.58
C VAL A 321 -10.26 5.34 13.88
N SER A 322 -10.52 4.71 15.01
CA SER A 322 -11.88 4.45 15.53
C SER A 322 -11.94 4.80 16.99
N THR A 323 -12.99 5.48 17.41
CA THR A 323 -13.22 5.79 18.83
C THR A 323 -14.38 4.94 19.34
N ARG A 324 -14.13 4.20 20.41
CA ARG A 324 -15.09 3.35 21.09
C ARG A 324 -16.08 4.17 21.95
N ALA A 325 -17.19 3.56 22.33
CA ALA A 325 -18.20 4.20 23.18
C ALA A 325 -17.67 4.60 24.57
N ASP A 326 -16.64 3.92 25.08
CA ASP A 326 -15.95 4.23 26.33
C ASP A 326 -14.87 5.34 26.19
N GLY A 327 -14.73 5.92 25.01
CA GLY A 327 -13.79 7.00 24.72
C GLY A 327 -12.38 6.56 24.34
N VAL A 328 -12.07 5.25 24.34
CA VAL A 328 -10.78 4.74 23.84
C VAL A 328 -10.71 4.96 22.35
N THR A 329 -9.63 5.59 21.89
CA THR A 329 -9.33 5.78 20.46
C THR A 329 -8.29 4.76 20.01
N VAL A 330 -8.64 3.91 19.04
CA VAL A 330 -7.75 2.88 18.47
C VAL A 330 -7.25 3.34 17.11
N ILE A 331 -5.93 3.37 16.96
CA ILE A 331 -5.22 3.63 15.71
C ILE A 331 -4.76 2.26 15.18
N ASN A 332 -5.48 1.70 14.20
CA ASN A 332 -5.08 0.47 13.53
C ASN A 332 -4.09 0.80 12.40
N ASP A 333 -2.81 0.53 12.62
CA ASP A 333 -1.73 0.63 11.63
C ASP A 333 -0.94 -0.70 11.53
N ALA A 334 -1.64 -1.81 11.72
CA ALA A 334 -1.07 -3.14 11.90
C ALA A 334 -0.87 -3.95 10.60
N TYR A 335 -0.95 -3.31 9.42
CA TYR A 335 -0.70 -4.01 8.16
C TYR A 335 0.79 -4.23 7.88
N ASN A 336 1.66 -3.29 8.23
CA ASN A 336 3.11 -3.40 8.02
C ASN A 336 3.88 -2.52 9.02
N ALA A 337 5.12 -2.92 9.32
CA ALA A 337 6.02 -2.17 10.18
C ALA A 337 7.41 -2.07 9.56
N ALA A 338 7.74 -0.90 9.03
CA ALA A 338 9.10 -0.51 8.67
C ALA A 338 9.57 0.59 9.65
N PRO A 339 10.86 0.75 9.90
CA PRO A 339 11.38 1.69 10.90
C PRO A 339 10.83 3.12 10.74
N ASP A 340 10.84 3.65 9.52
CA ASP A 340 10.33 5.01 9.23
C ASP A 340 8.82 5.13 9.45
N ALA A 341 8.05 4.06 9.14
CA ALA A 341 6.61 4.01 9.38
C ALA A 341 6.28 3.87 10.88
N MET A 342 7.11 3.15 11.66
CA MET A 342 6.98 3.07 13.12
C MET A 342 7.16 4.45 13.74
N ARG A 343 8.22 5.17 13.36
CA ARG A 343 8.50 6.52 13.82
C ARG A 343 7.37 7.50 13.49
N ALA A 344 6.81 7.41 12.28
CA ALA A 344 5.69 8.27 11.86
C ALA A 344 4.42 7.98 12.68
N ALA A 345 4.11 6.70 12.92
CA ALA A 345 2.95 6.28 13.69
C ALA A 345 3.05 6.68 15.17
N LEU A 346 4.24 6.59 15.78
CA LEU A 346 4.49 7.05 17.16
C LEU A 346 4.30 8.57 17.30
N ARG A 347 4.77 9.36 16.33
CA ARG A 347 4.50 10.81 16.31
C ARG A 347 3.00 11.10 16.19
N ALA A 348 2.27 10.34 15.38
CA ALA A 348 0.83 10.48 15.26
C ALA A 348 0.11 10.09 16.56
N LEU A 349 0.52 9.02 17.24
CA LEU A 349 0.03 8.63 18.55
C LEU A 349 0.19 9.77 19.57
N HIS A 350 1.39 10.33 19.65
CA HIS A 350 1.70 11.47 20.55
C HIS A 350 0.80 12.69 20.26
N ALA A 351 0.73 13.09 18.98
CA ALA A 351 -0.09 14.23 18.57
C ALA A 351 -1.59 14.03 18.89
N MET A 352 -2.10 12.80 18.70
CA MET A 352 -3.50 12.49 18.98
C MET A 352 -3.79 12.32 20.47
N ALA A 353 -2.84 11.87 21.27
CA ALA A 353 -2.99 11.80 22.73
C ALA A 353 -2.99 13.21 23.35
N GLY A 354 -2.16 14.12 22.84
CA GLY A 354 -1.98 15.45 23.42
C GLY A 354 -1.54 15.37 24.89
N ASP A 355 -1.72 16.46 25.62
CA ASP A 355 -1.28 16.54 27.02
C ASP A 355 -2.28 15.88 28.03
N GLY A 356 -3.45 15.48 27.57
CA GLY A 356 -4.55 15.08 28.47
C GLY A 356 -4.91 13.60 28.44
N ARG A 357 -4.48 12.84 27.43
CA ARG A 357 -4.83 11.42 27.26
C ARG A 357 -3.60 10.53 27.36
N ARG A 358 -3.77 9.32 27.88
CA ARG A 358 -2.68 8.36 27.94
C ARG A 358 -2.42 7.77 26.54
N ALA A 359 -1.18 7.89 26.04
CA ALA A 359 -0.71 7.22 24.85
C ALA A 359 -0.33 5.77 25.19
N VAL A 360 -0.86 4.81 24.43
CA VAL A 360 -0.59 3.37 24.57
C VAL A 360 -0.02 2.86 23.26
N ALA A 361 1.20 2.32 23.29
CA ALA A 361 1.85 1.72 22.14
C ALA A 361 1.77 0.19 22.22
N VAL A 362 1.09 -0.45 21.25
CA VAL A 362 0.97 -1.90 21.10
C VAL A 362 1.76 -2.29 19.88
N LEU A 363 2.98 -2.79 20.08
CA LEU A 363 3.96 -2.98 19.02
C LEU A 363 4.36 -4.44 18.88
N GLY A 364 4.16 -5.00 17.68
CA GLY A 364 4.71 -6.28 17.28
C GLY A 364 5.99 -6.12 16.48
N GLU A 365 6.61 -7.24 16.15
CA GLU A 365 7.90 -7.26 15.46
C GLU A 365 7.84 -6.61 14.07
N MET A 366 8.93 -5.94 13.71
CA MET A 366 9.24 -5.53 12.35
C MET A 366 9.94 -6.69 11.64
N ALA A 367 9.59 -6.94 10.40
CA ALA A 367 10.19 -7.99 9.56
C ALA A 367 11.29 -7.43 8.63
N GLU A 368 12.10 -8.32 8.07
CA GLU A 368 13.05 -8.06 6.97
C GLU A 368 14.17 -7.06 7.31
N LEU A 369 14.57 -6.99 8.59
CA LEU A 369 15.64 -6.11 9.07
C LEU A 369 17.01 -6.79 9.14
N GLY A 370 17.09 -8.11 8.94
CA GLY A 370 18.34 -8.87 9.04
C GLY A 370 19.02 -8.70 10.40
N ASP A 371 20.34 -8.62 10.40
CA ASP A 371 21.17 -8.49 11.62
C ASP A 371 20.93 -7.19 12.42
N HIS A 372 20.23 -6.22 11.84
CA HIS A 372 19.91 -4.96 12.50
C HIS A 372 18.61 -5.01 13.33
N ALA A 373 17.86 -6.12 13.30
CA ALA A 373 16.54 -6.21 13.90
C ALA A 373 16.53 -5.79 15.37
N GLY A 374 17.37 -6.37 16.21
CA GLY A 374 17.41 -6.04 17.64
C GLY A 374 17.73 -4.57 17.93
N GLN A 375 18.70 -3.98 17.21
CA GLN A 375 19.06 -2.57 17.38
C GLN A 375 17.89 -1.65 17.01
N VAL A 376 17.26 -1.89 15.86
CA VAL A 376 16.16 -1.04 15.37
C VAL A 376 14.94 -1.14 16.29
N HIS A 377 14.60 -2.33 16.80
CA HIS A 377 13.53 -2.47 17.78
C HIS A 377 13.82 -1.69 19.06
N ARG A 378 15.06 -1.71 19.55
CA ARG A 378 15.50 -0.93 20.71
C ARG A 378 15.37 0.57 20.47
N GLU A 379 15.78 1.07 19.30
CA GLU A 379 15.64 2.50 18.93
C GLU A 379 14.16 2.93 18.90
N ILE A 380 13.26 2.09 18.41
CA ILE A 380 11.82 2.36 18.45
C ILE A 380 11.30 2.38 19.90
N GLY A 381 11.79 1.48 20.76
CA GLY A 381 11.50 1.51 22.20
C GLY A 381 11.93 2.82 22.86
N GLN A 382 13.09 3.36 22.53
CA GLN A 382 13.54 4.69 22.98
C GLN A 382 12.58 5.78 22.52
N GLN A 383 12.10 5.72 21.30
CA GLN A 383 11.12 6.69 20.80
C GLN A 383 9.75 6.59 21.50
N VAL A 384 9.32 5.39 21.90
CA VAL A 384 8.12 5.23 22.73
C VAL A 384 8.29 6.00 24.06
N ALA A 385 9.49 5.94 24.64
CA ALA A 385 9.84 6.72 25.83
C ALA A 385 9.89 8.22 25.56
N GLU A 386 10.55 8.64 24.47
CA GLU A 386 10.68 10.05 24.08
C GLU A 386 9.35 10.75 23.85
N ILE A 387 8.36 10.06 23.26
CA ILE A 387 7.00 10.61 23.08
C ILE A 387 6.18 10.62 24.38
N GLY A 388 6.71 10.15 25.50
CA GLY A 388 6.02 10.08 26.77
C GLY A 388 4.86 9.10 26.80
N ALA A 389 4.94 7.97 26.08
CA ALA A 389 3.90 6.97 26.11
C ALA A 389 3.73 6.41 27.53
N GLY A 390 2.49 6.42 28.03
CA GLY A 390 2.19 5.91 29.37
C GLY A 390 2.25 4.40 29.48
N TRP A 391 2.07 3.68 28.35
CA TRP A 391 2.10 2.22 28.32
C TRP A 391 2.61 1.69 26.99
N LEU A 392 3.51 0.70 27.06
CA LEU A 392 4.02 -0.09 25.94
C LEU A 392 3.65 -1.56 26.16
N VAL A 393 2.97 -2.17 25.20
CA VAL A 393 2.77 -3.63 25.10
C VAL A 393 3.59 -4.14 23.93
N ALA A 394 4.69 -4.84 24.21
CA ALA A 394 5.57 -5.44 23.22
C ALA A 394 5.14 -6.89 22.93
N ILE A 395 4.81 -7.21 21.68
CA ILE A 395 4.24 -8.50 21.29
C ILE A 395 5.20 -9.25 20.37
N GLY A 396 5.61 -10.44 20.77
CA GLY A 396 6.47 -11.33 20.00
C GLY A 396 7.64 -11.90 20.78
N GLY A 397 8.67 -12.31 20.06
CA GLY A 397 9.84 -12.99 20.62
C GLY A 397 10.97 -12.05 21.05
N THR A 398 12.20 -12.43 20.69
CA THR A 398 13.43 -11.74 21.12
C THR A 398 13.53 -10.32 20.57
N ASP A 399 13.11 -10.09 19.32
CA ASP A 399 13.20 -8.77 18.71
C ASP A 399 12.18 -7.79 19.34
N ALA A 400 10.95 -8.25 19.60
CA ALA A 400 9.97 -7.43 20.32
C ALA A 400 10.42 -7.09 21.75
N ALA A 401 11.19 -7.97 22.41
CA ALA A 401 11.74 -7.69 23.72
C ALA A 401 12.65 -6.47 23.74
N GLN A 402 13.32 -6.14 22.63
CA GLN A 402 14.19 -4.98 22.53
C GLN A 402 13.45 -3.64 22.62
N TYR A 403 12.14 -3.61 22.31
CA TYR A 403 11.32 -2.43 22.60
C TYR A 403 11.31 -2.09 24.10
N ALA A 404 11.16 -3.14 24.94
CA ALA A 404 11.18 -2.98 26.39
C ALA A 404 12.52 -2.45 26.90
N ASP A 405 13.63 -2.98 26.36
CA ASP A 405 14.97 -2.53 26.69
C ASP A 405 15.19 -1.05 26.29
N GLY A 406 14.67 -0.64 25.14
CA GLY A 406 14.73 0.74 24.67
C GLY A 406 13.92 1.72 25.54
N ALA A 407 12.76 1.30 26.06
CA ALA A 407 11.89 2.12 26.87
C ALA A 407 12.27 2.10 28.38
N ALA A 408 13.24 1.30 28.77
CA ALA A 408 13.60 1.13 30.20
C ALA A 408 14.03 2.44 30.88
N GLY A 409 13.53 2.65 32.10
CA GLY A 409 13.90 3.81 32.94
C GLY A 409 13.23 5.14 32.57
N SER A 410 12.30 5.16 31.59
CA SER A 410 11.64 6.39 31.12
C SER A 410 10.35 6.78 31.86
N GLY A 411 9.83 5.90 32.73
CA GLY A 411 8.51 6.05 33.33
C GLY A 411 7.37 5.43 32.53
N THR A 412 7.61 4.96 31.31
CA THR A 412 6.65 4.16 30.52
C THR A 412 6.44 2.81 31.22
N VAL A 413 5.18 2.43 31.49
CA VAL A 413 4.85 1.07 31.92
C VAL A 413 5.10 0.12 30.74
N VAL A 414 5.80 -0.98 30.95
CA VAL A 414 6.14 -1.92 29.87
C VAL A 414 5.67 -3.31 30.24
N ASP A 415 4.78 -3.86 29.41
CA ASP A 415 4.37 -5.25 29.46
C ASP A 415 4.81 -5.98 28.18
N ARG A 416 5.00 -7.29 28.31
CA ARG A 416 5.36 -8.16 27.19
C ARG A 416 4.32 -9.26 27.03
N ALA A 417 3.97 -9.57 25.81
CA ALA A 417 3.08 -10.67 25.44
C ALA A 417 3.77 -11.55 24.39
N ALA A 418 3.71 -12.86 24.56
CA ALA A 418 4.29 -13.77 23.58
C ALA A 418 3.46 -13.86 22.29
N ASN A 419 2.16 -13.52 22.36
CA ASN A 419 1.21 -13.65 21.25
C ASN A 419 0.03 -12.71 21.41
N VAL A 420 -0.83 -12.68 20.38
CA VAL A 420 -2.04 -11.83 20.33
C VAL A 420 -3.02 -12.12 21.46
N ALA A 421 -3.15 -13.38 21.90
CA ALA A 421 -4.09 -13.75 22.97
C ALA A 421 -3.67 -13.17 24.32
N GLU A 422 -2.40 -13.29 24.67
CA GLU A 422 -1.86 -12.67 25.89
C GLU A 422 -1.94 -11.14 25.85
N ALA A 423 -1.63 -10.54 24.70
CA ALA A 423 -1.76 -9.08 24.53
C ALA A 423 -3.21 -8.63 24.71
N TRP A 424 -4.18 -9.40 24.21
CA TRP A 424 -5.60 -9.10 24.40
C TRP A 424 -5.99 -9.06 25.88
N GLU A 425 -5.57 -10.05 26.68
CA GLU A 425 -5.88 -10.08 28.12
C GLU A 425 -5.30 -8.84 28.85
N LEU A 426 -4.05 -8.48 28.55
CA LEU A 426 -3.43 -7.28 29.10
C LEU A 426 -4.22 -6.01 28.73
N LEU A 427 -4.55 -5.86 27.45
CA LEU A 427 -5.23 -4.67 26.95
C LEU A 427 -6.69 -4.57 27.45
N ARG A 428 -7.41 -5.70 27.50
CA ARG A 428 -8.77 -5.75 28.03
C ARG A 428 -8.85 -5.24 29.46
N ASP A 429 -7.89 -5.62 30.30
CA ASP A 429 -7.89 -5.31 31.74
C ASP A 429 -7.17 -4.00 32.06
N GLY A 430 -6.27 -3.52 31.18
CA GLY A 430 -5.40 -2.36 31.44
C GLY A 430 -5.79 -1.05 30.73
N LEU A 431 -6.66 -1.10 29.69
CA LEU A 431 -7.12 0.10 28.99
C LEU A 431 -8.11 0.91 29.86
N ARG A 432 -8.06 2.23 29.70
CA ARG A 432 -8.88 3.20 30.44
C ARG A 432 -9.66 4.09 29.47
N ALA A 433 -10.78 4.60 29.91
CA ALA A 433 -11.53 5.60 29.16
C ALA A 433 -10.62 6.78 28.74
N GLY A 434 -10.69 7.17 27.48
CA GLY A 434 -9.89 8.26 26.93
C GLY A 434 -8.48 7.88 26.46
N ASP A 435 -8.02 6.63 26.62
CA ASP A 435 -6.72 6.18 26.07
C ASP A 435 -6.67 6.33 24.55
N VAL A 436 -5.48 6.62 24.03
CA VAL A 436 -5.18 6.55 22.60
C VAL A 436 -4.21 5.38 22.36
N VAL A 437 -4.65 4.38 21.61
CA VAL A 437 -3.95 3.12 21.42
C VAL A 437 -3.48 2.99 19.98
N LEU A 438 -2.18 2.90 19.75
CA LEU A 438 -1.60 2.54 18.46
C LEU A 438 -1.33 1.02 18.41
N VAL A 439 -1.89 0.33 17.44
CA VAL A 439 -1.55 -1.08 17.15
C VAL A 439 -0.75 -1.14 15.86
N LYS A 440 0.52 -1.60 15.92
CA LYS A 440 1.40 -1.64 14.75
C LYS A 440 2.37 -2.80 14.79
N ALA A 441 2.45 -3.54 13.66
CA ALA A 441 3.37 -4.65 13.46
C ALA A 441 3.57 -4.98 11.97
N ALA A 442 4.52 -5.87 11.67
CA ALA A 442 4.55 -6.56 10.40
C ALA A 442 3.30 -7.45 10.24
N ASN A 443 2.82 -7.64 9.01
CA ASN A 443 1.61 -8.41 8.73
C ASN A 443 1.66 -9.85 9.27
N SER A 444 2.86 -10.45 9.28
CA SER A 444 3.11 -11.79 9.81
C SER A 444 2.81 -11.93 11.31
N ALA A 445 2.82 -10.84 12.06
CA ALA A 445 2.53 -10.83 13.50
C ALA A 445 1.01 -10.91 13.82
N GLY A 446 0.12 -10.75 12.82
CA GLY A 446 -1.32 -10.96 12.96
C GLY A 446 -2.07 -9.91 13.81
N LEU A 447 -1.47 -8.74 14.06
CA LEU A 447 -2.05 -7.72 14.93
C LEU A 447 -3.26 -6.97 14.32
N LEU A 448 -3.55 -7.15 13.03
CA LEU A 448 -4.79 -6.62 12.42
C LEU A 448 -6.03 -7.13 13.19
N ALA A 449 -6.10 -8.43 13.46
CA ALA A 449 -7.20 -9.03 14.19
C ALA A 449 -7.31 -8.49 15.64
N LEU A 450 -6.17 -8.19 16.28
CA LEU A 450 -6.17 -7.58 17.62
C LEU A 450 -6.75 -6.16 17.58
N ALA A 451 -6.37 -5.36 16.59
CA ALA A 451 -6.89 -4.01 16.43
C ALA A 451 -8.40 -4.00 16.15
N ASP A 452 -8.88 -4.90 15.28
CA ASP A 452 -10.31 -5.04 14.98
C ASP A 452 -11.07 -5.48 16.24
N LYS A 453 -10.55 -6.45 16.99
CA LYS A 453 -11.14 -6.90 18.25
C LYS A 453 -11.19 -5.80 19.30
N LEU A 454 -10.14 -4.97 19.41
CA LEU A 454 -10.13 -3.80 20.31
C LEU A 454 -11.22 -2.78 19.97
N ILE A 455 -11.63 -2.67 18.72
CA ILE A 455 -12.69 -1.78 18.25
C ILE A 455 -14.08 -2.37 18.54
N GLU A 456 -14.27 -3.67 18.29
CA GLU A 456 -15.58 -4.34 18.33
C GLU A 456 -16.00 -4.74 19.74
N GLU A 457 -15.05 -5.19 20.57
CA GLU A 457 -15.31 -5.68 21.95
C GLU A 457 -14.65 -4.75 22.98
N PRO A 458 -15.32 -3.67 23.41
CA PRO A 458 -14.83 -2.85 24.51
C PRO A 458 -14.68 -3.71 25.77
N GLY A 459 -13.45 -3.81 26.29
CA GLY A 459 -13.18 -4.46 27.57
C GLY A 459 -13.94 -3.79 28.71
N ALA A 460 -13.98 -4.42 29.90
CA ALA A 460 -14.50 -3.79 31.10
C ALA A 460 -13.60 -2.60 31.43
N VAL A 461 -14.11 -1.39 31.25
CA VAL A 461 -13.40 -0.17 31.66
C VAL A 461 -13.41 -0.13 33.17
N THR A 462 -12.24 -0.31 33.80
CA THR A 462 -12.08 0.03 35.22
C THR A 462 -12.19 1.54 35.36
N ALA A 463 -13.25 1.98 36.02
CA ALA A 463 -13.55 3.37 36.31
C ALA A 463 -12.47 4.03 37.18
#